data_a227ada9032795edb3b60f188d84a7c4
#
_entry.id   a227ada9032795edb3b60f188d84a7c4
#
_cell.length_a   1.000
_cell.length_b   1.000
_cell.length_c   1.000
_cell.angle_alpha   90.00
_cell.angle_beta   90.00
_cell.angle_gamma   90.00
#
_symmetry.space_group_name_H-M   'P 1'
#
loop_
_entity.id
_entity.type
_entity.pdbx_description
1 polymer ?
#
loop_
_entity_poly.entity_id
_entity_poly.type
_entity_poly.pdbx_seq_one_letter_code
_entity_poly.pdbx_strand_id
1 'polypeptide(L)'
;MFELAGSDGSYNGRDLPDRGDMISPMASTGSKTEPGSVGTIETRFLNLPRPLRLDCGREIFPIQIAYETYGTLSPARDNVILVCHALSGDVHAAGFAKAASAASTRDGFAADDRDGASGKSLGWWDGMIGPGKAFDTDRFFVVSTNLLGGCRGTTGPSSINPATGRPYGSDFPVITVADMVRTERAFLDELGIDRLAAVAGGSLGGMQAFEWAVLYPKQVDSIVAIASTHAIQPQGVAWNAIARNAILADPDWQGGQYYGTGRKPDAGMGIARMVGHITYLSAQSLGAKFGRRLQFADDIRYTITEPEFQVENYLRYQADSFVKRFDANTYLYTSRALTYFDLARQYGNGSLVDALRNVSARTLLIAFSSDWLYPPAGSEELAAALRTLGKDVELHIIEAPYGHDCFLLEEARQTPMVQQFLARQTV
;
A
#
# COMPACT_ATOMS: atom_id res chain seq x y z
N MET A 1 36.13 -42.48 -5.27
CA MET A 1 35.59 -43.02 -4.02
C MET A 1 35.57 -41.86 -3.01
N PHE A 2 34.53 -41.05 -3.01
CA PHE A 2 34.21 -40.11 -1.93
C PHE A 2 32.68 -40.10 -1.79
N GLU A 3 32.25 -40.51 -0.61
CA GLU A 3 30.87 -40.68 -0.21
C GLU A 3 30.13 -39.33 -0.17
N LEU A 4 28.92 -39.29 -0.74
CA LEU A 4 27.94 -38.25 -0.57
C LEU A 4 27.20 -38.49 0.76
N ALA A 5 27.47 -37.64 1.76
CA ALA A 5 26.66 -37.57 2.96
C ALA A 5 25.39 -36.80 2.65
N GLY A 6 24.24 -37.45 2.74
CA GLY A 6 22.92 -36.87 2.65
C GLY A 6 22.68 -35.97 3.84
N SER A 7 22.26 -34.72 3.60
CA SER A 7 21.64 -33.87 4.60
C SER A 7 20.12 -33.87 4.39
N ASP A 8 19.49 -34.71 5.19
CA ASP A 8 18.04 -34.69 5.42
C ASP A 8 17.65 -33.36 6.10
N GLY A 9 17.21 -32.41 5.31
CA GLY A 9 16.69 -31.13 5.79
C GLY A 9 15.22 -31.25 6.19
N SER A 10 14.92 -32.04 7.25
CA SER A 10 13.63 -31.99 7.90
C SER A 10 13.46 -30.64 8.59
N TYR A 11 12.63 -29.77 8.03
CA TYR A 11 12.18 -28.53 8.64
C TYR A 11 11.36 -28.88 9.89
N ASN A 12 12.01 -28.82 11.04
CA ASN A 12 11.36 -29.01 12.34
C ASN A 12 10.46 -27.80 12.62
N GLY A 13 9.15 -28.00 12.52
CA GLY A 13 8.10 -27.04 12.87
C GLY A 13 8.01 -26.73 14.37
N ARG A 14 9.10 -26.27 14.96
CA ARG A 14 9.15 -25.76 16.32
C ARG A 14 9.69 -24.35 16.25
N ASP A 15 8.86 -23.42 16.59
CA ASP A 15 9.01 -22.00 16.89
C ASP A 15 8.11 -21.08 16.06
N LEU A 16 6.82 -21.47 15.91
CA LEU A 16 5.79 -20.47 15.68
C LEU A 16 5.50 -19.84 17.06
N PRO A 17 5.57 -18.50 17.21
CA PRO A 17 5.14 -17.84 18.43
C PRO A 17 3.70 -18.20 18.71
N ASP A 18 3.34 -18.32 20.00
CA ASP A 18 1.97 -18.60 20.41
C ASP A 18 1.02 -17.60 19.73
N ARG A 19 -0.13 -18.08 19.22
CA ARG A 19 -1.14 -17.21 18.58
C ARG A 19 -1.53 -16.00 19.44
N GLY A 20 -1.43 -16.12 20.77
CA GLY A 20 -1.62 -15.03 21.74
C GLY A 20 -0.61 -13.89 21.58
N ASP A 21 0.66 -14.19 21.32
CA ASP A 21 1.72 -13.19 21.16
C ASP A 21 1.65 -12.43 19.83
N MET A 22 1.07 -13.03 18.79
CA MET A 22 0.90 -12.40 17.49
C MET A 22 -0.19 -11.33 17.46
N ILE A 23 -1.14 -11.37 18.39
CA ILE A 23 -2.33 -10.50 18.41
C ILE A 23 -2.34 -9.54 19.60
N SER A 24 -1.48 -9.73 20.61
CA SER A 24 -1.44 -8.81 21.74
C SER A 24 -0.78 -7.50 21.35
N PRO A 25 -1.42 -6.33 21.56
CA PRO A 25 -0.72 -5.06 21.48
C PRO A 25 0.36 -5.06 22.56
N MET A 26 1.60 -4.71 22.22
CA MET A 26 2.61 -4.48 23.26
C MET A 26 2.17 -3.29 24.08
N ALA A 27 2.06 -3.46 25.39
CA ALA A 27 1.83 -2.36 26.31
C ALA A 27 2.88 -1.27 26.07
N SER A 28 2.44 -0.04 25.79
CA SER A 28 3.29 1.11 25.60
C SER A 28 4.10 1.34 26.86
N THR A 29 5.42 1.18 26.79
CA THR A 29 6.33 1.62 27.85
C THR A 29 6.34 3.16 27.86
N GLY A 30 5.54 3.72 28.72
CA GLY A 30 5.55 5.05 29.34
C GLY A 30 6.29 6.19 28.64
N SER A 31 5.83 6.66 27.48
CA SER A 31 5.97 8.05 27.02
C SER A 31 4.56 8.64 27.03
N LYS A 32 4.37 9.85 27.56
CA LYS A 32 3.09 10.56 27.46
C LYS A 32 2.75 10.70 25.97
N THR A 33 1.83 9.85 25.51
CA THR A 33 1.32 9.92 24.14
C THR A 33 0.46 11.16 24.01
N GLU A 34 0.60 11.90 22.91
CA GLU A 34 -0.35 12.97 22.59
C GLU A 34 -1.76 12.39 22.47
N PRO A 35 -2.82 13.15 22.84
CA PRO A 35 -4.19 12.68 22.68
C PRO A 35 -4.45 12.21 21.24
N GLY A 36 -5.01 11.01 21.11
CA GLY A 36 -5.27 10.40 19.79
C GLY A 36 -4.10 9.63 19.15
N SER A 37 -2.93 9.58 19.80
CA SER A 37 -1.79 8.80 19.31
C SER A 37 -1.87 7.34 19.74
N VAL A 38 -1.47 6.42 18.86
CA VAL A 38 -1.28 5.00 19.16
C VAL A 38 0.09 4.69 19.77
N GLY A 39 0.94 5.70 19.96
CA GLY A 39 2.26 5.57 20.57
C GLY A 39 3.34 5.03 19.64
N THR A 40 4.30 4.29 20.20
CA THR A 40 5.40 3.67 19.44
C THR A 40 5.01 2.25 19.03
N ILE A 41 5.13 1.97 17.75
CA ILE A 41 4.70 0.70 17.14
C ILE A 41 5.92 -0.08 16.64
N GLU A 42 5.86 -1.39 16.77
CA GLU A 42 6.86 -2.33 16.28
C GLU A 42 6.28 -3.16 15.14
N THR A 43 6.97 -3.18 14.00
CA THR A 43 6.63 -4.06 12.90
C THR A 43 6.92 -5.51 13.28
N ARG A 44 5.93 -6.39 13.07
CA ARG A 44 6.00 -7.83 13.29
C ARG A 44 6.04 -8.58 11.97
N PHE A 45 6.46 -9.84 12.03
CA PHE A 45 6.58 -10.70 10.86
C PHE A 45 5.89 -12.03 11.11
N LEU A 46 5.19 -12.52 10.09
CA LEU A 46 4.57 -13.83 10.08
C LEU A 46 4.95 -14.57 8.79
N ASN A 47 5.35 -15.83 8.92
CA ASN A 47 5.58 -16.70 7.77
C ASN A 47 4.34 -17.54 7.51
N LEU A 48 3.82 -17.49 6.27
CA LEU A 48 2.69 -18.34 5.90
C LEU A 48 3.15 -19.81 5.86
N PRO A 49 2.33 -20.75 6.37
CA PRO A 49 2.70 -22.16 6.45
C PRO A 49 2.60 -22.91 5.11
N ARG A 50 1.96 -22.29 4.11
CA ARG A 50 1.64 -22.94 2.82
C ARG A 50 1.99 -22.05 1.64
N PRO A 51 2.35 -22.64 0.48
CA PRO A 51 2.52 -21.91 -0.75
C PRO A 51 1.21 -21.23 -1.18
N LEU A 52 1.34 -20.13 -1.91
CA LEU A 52 0.24 -19.43 -2.55
C LEU A 52 0.34 -19.61 -4.06
N ARG A 53 -0.74 -20.06 -4.69
CA ARG A 53 -0.89 -20.07 -6.14
C ARG A 53 -1.35 -18.71 -6.62
N LEU A 54 -0.62 -18.13 -7.56
CA LEU A 54 -0.84 -16.79 -8.11
C LEU A 54 -1.63 -16.85 -9.44
N ASP A 55 -2.26 -15.75 -9.81
CA ASP A 55 -3.01 -15.61 -11.07
C ASP A 55 -2.15 -15.88 -12.31
N CYS A 56 -0.84 -15.60 -12.26
CA CYS A 56 0.09 -15.94 -13.33
C CYS A 56 0.36 -17.46 -13.47
N GLY A 57 -0.25 -18.31 -12.65
CA GLY A 57 -0.12 -19.77 -12.65
C GLY A 57 1.09 -20.31 -11.90
N ARG A 58 1.97 -19.45 -11.39
CA ARG A 58 3.13 -19.84 -10.55
C ARG A 58 2.69 -19.96 -9.09
N GLU A 59 3.52 -20.67 -8.32
CA GLU A 59 3.43 -20.72 -6.86
C GLU A 59 4.60 -19.95 -6.24
N ILE A 60 4.36 -19.35 -5.07
CA ILE A 60 5.39 -18.69 -4.29
C ILE A 60 5.40 -19.24 -2.86
N PHE A 61 6.60 -19.58 -2.38
CA PHE A 61 6.87 -20.01 -1.00
C PHE A 61 8.40 -19.97 -0.75
N PRO A 62 8.85 -19.64 0.47
CA PRO A 62 8.10 -19.16 1.61
C PRO A 62 7.57 -17.73 1.40
N ILE A 63 6.50 -17.38 2.14
CA ILE A 63 5.95 -16.03 2.16
C ILE A 63 6.05 -15.50 3.58
N GLN A 64 6.82 -14.45 3.78
CA GLN A 64 6.84 -13.64 5.00
C GLN A 64 5.97 -12.42 4.80
N ILE A 65 5.19 -12.04 5.80
CA ILE A 65 4.35 -10.86 5.81
C ILE A 65 4.77 -9.97 6.97
N ALA A 66 5.11 -8.71 6.67
CA ALA A 66 5.27 -7.67 7.66
C ALA A 66 3.90 -7.08 8.01
N TYR A 67 3.61 -6.90 9.29
CA TYR A 67 2.34 -6.36 9.76
C TYR A 67 2.48 -5.54 11.03
N GLU A 68 1.53 -4.64 11.23
CA GLU A 68 1.36 -3.87 12.47
C GLU A 68 -0.09 -3.92 12.92
N THR A 69 -0.32 -3.73 14.21
CA THR A 69 -1.65 -3.78 14.81
C THR A 69 -1.84 -2.63 15.78
N TYR A 70 -3.05 -2.09 15.82
CA TYR A 70 -3.42 -0.94 16.64
C TYR A 70 -4.77 -1.22 17.34
N GLY A 71 -4.90 -0.84 18.61
CA GLY A 71 -6.09 -1.11 19.41
C GLY A 71 -6.12 -2.53 19.98
N THR A 72 -7.29 -2.98 20.41
CA THR A 72 -7.48 -4.27 21.11
C THR A 72 -8.47 -5.16 20.35
N LEU A 73 -8.06 -6.39 20.06
CA LEU A 73 -8.92 -7.39 19.45
C LEU A 73 -10.01 -7.83 20.44
N SER A 74 -11.28 -7.78 20.03
CA SER A 74 -12.40 -8.27 20.82
C SER A 74 -12.31 -9.78 21.05
N PRO A 75 -12.89 -10.31 22.14
CA PRO A 75 -12.97 -11.76 22.35
C PRO A 75 -13.70 -12.50 21.20
N ALA A 76 -14.68 -11.85 20.58
CA ALA A 76 -15.43 -12.38 19.44
C ALA A 76 -14.67 -12.25 18.11
N ARG A 77 -13.59 -11.46 18.08
CA ARG A 77 -12.76 -11.17 16.88
C ARG A 77 -13.54 -10.58 15.71
N ASP A 78 -14.55 -9.78 15.99
CA ASP A 78 -15.48 -9.17 15.05
C ASP A 78 -15.24 -7.67 14.83
N ASN A 79 -14.30 -7.07 15.57
CA ASN A 79 -13.97 -5.64 15.49
C ASN A 79 -12.73 -5.32 14.64
N VAL A 80 -12.39 -6.18 13.69
CA VAL A 80 -11.15 -6.03 12.91
C VAL A 80 -11.35 -5.14 11.69
N ILE A 81 -10.49 -4.13 11.56
CA ILE A 81 -10.36 -3.34 10.33
C ILE A 81 -9.01 -3.64 9.68
N LEU A 82 -9.02 -4.10 8.43
CA LEU A 82 -7.81 -4.22 7.62
C LEU A 82 -7.57 -2.92 6.86
N VAL A 83 -6.39 -2.33 7.04
CA VAL A 83 -5.94 -1.13 6.32
C VAL A 83 -4.94 -1.53 5.25
N CYS A 84 -5.25 -1.20 4.00
CA CYS A 84 -4.46 -1.50 2.83
C CYS A 84 -3.76 -0.23 2.32
N HIS A 85 -2.44 -0.26 2.20
CA HIS A 85 -1.67 0.91 1.77
C HIS A 85 -1.66 1.11 0.24
N ALA A 86 -1.34 2.33 -0.19
CA ALA A 86 -1.18 2.70 -1.60
C ALA A 86 0.15 2.17 -2.18
N LEU A 87 0.38 2.39 -3.50
CA LEU A 87 1.52 1.87 -4.26
C LEU A 87 2.88 2.01 -3.57
N SER A 88 3.17 3.17 -3.01
CA SER A 88 4.45 3.52 -2.40
C SER A 88 4.40 3.63 -0.87
N GLY A 89 3.33 3.11 -0.26
CA GLY A 89 3.19 2.97 1.18
C GLY A 89 3.93 1.74 1.70
N ASP A 90 3.76 1.49 2.97
CA ASP A 90 4.26 0.33 3.69
C ASP A 90 3.34 -0.03 4.87
N VAL A 91 3.75 -1.00 5.67
CA VAL A 91 3.01 -1.49 6.82
C VAL A 91 2.79 -0.43 7.91
N HIS A 92 3.68 0.59 8.03
CA HIS A 92 3.65 1.56 9.12
C HIS A 92 2.57 2.62 8.90
N ALA A 93 1.33 2.31 9.33
CA ALA A 93 0.18 3.16 9.05
C ALA A 93 -0.05 4.25 10.11
N ALA A 94 0.28 4.01 11.40
CA ALA A 94 0.05 4.99 12.47
C ALA A 94 1.10 4.91 13.59
N GLY A 95 1.18 5.98 14.38
CA GLY A 95 2.12 6.11 15.48
C GLY A 95 3.55 6.32 15.03
N PHE A 96 4.48 6.17 15.98
CA PHE A 96 5.92 6.33 15.72
C PHE A 96 6.57 4.98 15.53
N ALA A 97 7.36 4.83 14.47
CA ALA A 97 8.13 3.61 14.29
C ALA A 97 9.14 3.42 15.43
N LYS A 98 9.17 2.21 16.02
CA LYS A 98 10.25 1.83 16.92
C LYS A 98 11.55 1.78 16.11
N ALA A 99 12.61 2.42 16.63
CA ALA A 99 13.92 2.39 15.98
C ALA A 99 14.28 0.93 15.62
N ALA A 100 14.58 0.70 14.35
CA ALA A 100 14.87 -0.65 13.84
C ALA A 100 16.04 -1.25 14.62
N SER A 101 15.84 -2.44 15.19
CA SER A 101 16.99 -3.26 15.58
C SER A 101 17.74 -3.66 14.30
N ALA A 102 19.06 -3.81 14.37
CA ALA A 102 19.91 -4.16 13.21
C ALA A 102 19.47 -5.39 12.42
N ALA A 103 18.48 -6.16 12.90
CA ALA A 103 17.87 -7.29 12.24
C ALA A 103 16.77 -6.91 11.21
N SER A 104 16.22 -5.70 11.24
CA SER A 104 15.15 -5.25 10.34
C SER A 104 15.66 -4.67 9.01
N THR A 105 16.99 -4.51 8.84
CA THR A 105 17.63 -4.00 7.63
C THR A 105 17.97 -5.08 6.61
N ARG A 106 17.34 -6.28 6.67
CA ARG A 106 17.67 -7.39 5.76
C ARG A 106 17.55 -7.07 4.28
N ASP A 107 16.71 -6.13 3.91
CA ASP A 107 16.47 -5.78 2.50
C ASP A 107 17.35 -4.61 2.00
N GLY A 108 18.26 -4.07 2.82
CA GLY A 108 19.20 -3.02 2.41
C GLY A 108 18.57 -1.64 2.16
N PHE A 109 17.30 -1.45 2.51
CA PHE A 109 16.62 -0.15 2.45
C PHE A 109 16.66 0.54 3.81
N ALA A 110 17.10 1.79 3.83
CA ALA A 110 17.14 2.58 5.05
C ALA A 110 15.73 2.79 5.61
N ALA A 111 15.64 2.87 6.94
CA ALA A 111 14.43 3.38 7.58
C ALA A 111 14.08 4.76 7.00
N ASP A 112 12.80 5.04 6.86
CA ASP A 112 12.29 6.22 6.17
C ASP A 112 12.78 7.54 6.80
N ASP A 113 13.50 8.36 6.02
CA ASP A 113 13.88 9.73 6.37
C ASP A 113 12.69 10.71 6.14
N ARG A 114 11.43 10.28 6.35
CA ARG A 114 10.29 11.21 6.31
C ARG A 114 10.35 12.28 7.38
N ASP A 115 11.27 12.13 8.34
CA ASP A 115 11.43 13.03 9.46
C ASP A 115 12.68 13.87 9.36
N GLY A 116 12.48 15.14 9.05
CA GLY A 116 13.45 16.14 9.41
C GLY A 116 13.65 16.15 10.94
N ALA A 117 14.90 16.05 11.40
CA ALA A 117 15.41 16.40 12.73
C ALA A 117 14.96 15.60 13.97
N SER A 118 13.90 14.79 13.98
CA SER A 118 13.45 14.09 15.19
C SER A 118 13.78 12.59 15.25
N GLY A 119 14.15 11.97 14.13
CA GLY A 119 14.54 10.55 14.06
C GLY A 119 13.38 9.56 14.35
N LYS A 120 12.13 10.02 14.32
CA LYS A 120 10.94 9.19 14.54
C LYS A 120 10.01 9.30 13.34
N SER A 121 9.88 8.20 12.56
CA SER A 121 8.96 8.14 11.44
C SER A 121 7.52 8.00 11.93
N LEU A 122 6.64 8.92 11.55
CA LEU A 122 5.21 8.87 11.82
C LEU A 122 4.52 8.03 10.72
N GLY A 123 3.53 7.22 11.11
CA GLY A 123 2.77 6.41 10.17
C GLY A 123 2.09 7.24 9.09
N TRP A 124 1.99 6.69 7.85
CA TRP A 124 1.51 7.43 6.67
C TRP A 124 0.03 7.83 6.75
N TRP A 125 -0.75 7.25 7.65
CA TRP A 125 -2.16 7.56 7.90
C TRP A 125 -2.45 7.80 9.39
N ASP A 126 -1.46 8.31 10.13
CA ASP A 126 -1.59 8.55 11.57
C ASP A 126 -2.80 9.43 11.90
N GLY A 127 -3.12 10.42 11.07
CA GLY A 127 -4.30 11.26 11.26
C GLY A 127 -5.64 10.53 11.21
N MET A 128 -5.69 9.35 10.58
CA MET A 128 -6.91 8.54 10.42
C MET A 128 -7.02 7.40 11.44
N ILE A 129 -5.92 6.94 12.06
CA ILE A 129 -5.89 5.75 12.93
C ILE A 129 -5.49 6.16 14.35
N GLY A 130 -6.32 5.85 15.33
CA GLY A 130 -6.03 6.12 16.74
C GLY A 130 -7.30 6.36 17.57
N PRO A 131 -7.16 6.54 18.89
CA PRO A 131 -8.27 6.86 19.77
C PRO A 131 -9.07 8.08 19.28
N GLY A 132 -10.38 7.91 19.03
CA GLY A 132 -11.27 8.96 18.57
C GLY A 132 -11.06 9.43 17.13
N LYS A 133 -10.18 8.80 16.33
CA LYS A 133 -9.96 9.10 14.91
C LYS A 133 -10.93 8.33 14.00
N ALA A 134 -10.76 8.42 12.68
CA ALA A 134 -11.62 7.77 11.70
C ALA A 134 -11.72 6.25 11.93
N PHE A 135 -10.58 5.61 12.10
CA PHE A 135 -10.44 4.20 12.52
C PHE A 135 -10.09 4.17 14.00
N ASP A 136 -11.15 4.32 14.82
CA ASP A 136 -11.07 4.50 16.27
C ASP A 136 -10.56 3.24 16.96
N THR A 137 -9.32 3.29 17.47
CA THR A 137 -8.67 2.15 18.14
C THR A 137 -9.21 1.85 19.54
N ASP A 138 -10.08 2.68 20.12
CA ASP A 138 -10.83 2.35 21.32
C ASP A 138 -11.97 1.35 21.03
N ARG A 139 -12.39 1.24 19.76
CA ARG A 139 -13.48 0.36 19.29
C ARG A 139 -12.97 -0.77 18.42
N PHE A 140 -12.03 -0.48 17.54
CA PHE A 140 -11.58 -1.38 16.50
C PHE A 140 -10.15 -1.86 16.73
N PHE A 141 -9.91 -3.09 16.34
CA PHE A 141 -8.57 -3.63 16.16
C PHE A 141 -8.14 -3.42 14.71
N VAL A 142 -7.27 -2.45 14.48
CA VAL A 142 -6.80 -2.13 13.14
C VAL A 142 -5.55 -2.95 12.83
N VAL A 143 -5.53 -3.58 11.67
CA VAL A 143 -4.41 -4.36 11.14
C VAL A 143 -3.92 -3.70 9.86
N SER A 144 -2.62 -3.48 9.74
CA SER A 144 -1.95 -3.05 8.53
C SER A 144 -0.94 -4.10 8.10
N THR A 145 -0.94 -4.47 6.82
CA THR A 145 0.02 -5.41 6.24
C THR A 145 0.82 -4.72 5.15
N ASN A 146 2.07 -5.15 4.92
CA ASN A 146 2.77 -4.76 3.71
C ASN A 146 2.41 -5.74 2.58
N LEU A 147 2.26 -5.21 1.35
CA LEU A 147 1.82 -5.97 0.18
C LEU A 147 2.78 -7.10 -0.20
N LEU A 148 2.25 -8.21 -0.72
CA LEU A 148 3.05 -9.17 -1.49
C LEU A 148 3.71 -8.44 -2.67
N GLY A 149 5.00 -8.66 -2.86
CA GLY A 149 5.80 -7.92 -3.85
C GLY A 149 6.36 -6.59 -3.34
N GLY A 150 6.06 -6.20 -2.09
CA GLY A 150 6.60 -5.01 -1.44
C GLY A 150 8.09 -5.14 -1.10
N CYS A 151 8.74 -4.04 -0.75
CA CYS A 151 10.17 -3.99 -0.42
C CYS A 151 10.46 -3.74 1.07
N ARG A 152 9.45 -3.83 1.93
CA ARG A 152 9.59 -3.55 3.37
C ARG A 152 9.08 -4.70 4.22
N GLY A 153 9.82 -5.82 4.18
CA GLY A 153 9.66 -6.96 5.07
C GLY A 153 8.63 -8.00 4.64
N THR A 154 7.73 -7.72 3.69
CA THR A 154 6.92 -8.75 3.04
C THR A 154 7.68 -9.30 1.83
N THR A 155 7.52 -10.60 1.55
CA THR A 155 8.16 -11.26 0.42
C THR A 155 7.91 -10.52 -0.89
N GLY A 156 8.99 -10.16 -1.57
CA GLY A 156 8.99 -9.39 -2.81
C GLY A 156 10.23 -9.67 -3.66
N PRO A 157 10.48 -8.87 -4.70
CA PRO A 157 11.63 -9.08 -5.61
C PRO A 157 12.98 -9.06 -4.93
N SER A 158 13.17 -8.31 -3.84
CA SER A 158 14.41 -8.27 -3.05
C SER A 158 14.61 -9.47 -2.13
N SER A 159 13.57 -10.27 -1.89
CA SER A 159 13.61 -11.44 -1.03
C SER A 159 14.44 -12.56 -1.67
N ILE A 160 15.07 -13.38 -0.82
CA ILE A 160 15.88 -14.51 -1.30
C ILE A 160 14.97 -15.60 -1.89
N ASN A 161 15.24 -15.96 -3.13
CA ASN A 161 14.63 -17.10 -3.80
C ASN A 161 15.26 -18.39 -3.25
N PRO A 162 14.51 -19.28 -2.59
CA PRO A 162 15.06 -20.50 -1.99
C PRO A 162 15.65 -21.47 -3.00
N ALA A 163 15.21 -21.42 -4.25
CA ALA A 163 15.74 -22.28 -5.30
C ALA A 163 17.15 -21.88 -5.78
N THR A 164 17.53 -20.61 -5.63
CA THR A 164 18.81 -20.08 -6.14
C THR A 164 19.73 -19.56 -5.05
N GLY A 165 19.22 -19.29 -3.84
CA GLY A 165 19.93 -18.62 -2.75
C GLY A 165 20.27 -17.15 -3.02
N ARG A 166 19.69 -16.54 -4.06
CA ARG A 166 19.87 -15.13 -4.45
C ARG A 166 18.51 -14.40 -4.44
N PRO A 167 18.48 -13.06 -4.39
CA PRO A 167 17.24 -12.31 -4.56
C PRO A 167 16.49 -12.73 -5.82
N TYR A 168 15.16 -12.72 -5.76
CA TYR A 168 14.33 -13.04 -6.93
C TYR A 168 14.63 -12.12 -8.11
N GLY A 169 14.75 -10.82 -7.86
CA GLY A 169 14.89 -9.85 -8.93
C GLY A 169 13.71 -9.92 -9.91
N SER A 170 14.02 -9.94 -11.19
CA SER A 170 13.04 -10.13 -12.28
C SER A 170 12.46 -11.56 -12.37
N ASP A 171 12.98 -12.53 -11.62
CA ASP A 171 12.43 -13.88 -11.53
C ASP A 171 11.25 -13.96 -10.54
N PHE A 172 10.98 -12.90 -9.79
CA PHE A 172 9.80 -12.83 -8.95
C PHE A 172 8.54 -13.05 -9.81
N PRO A 173 7.55 -13.82 -9.33
CA PRO A 173 6.33 -14.04 -10.12
C PRO A 173 5.54 -12.75 -10.29
N VAL A 174 4.94 -12.57 -11.47
CA VAL A 174 4.01 -11.46 -11.70
C VAL A 174 2.79 -11.65 -10.79
N ILE A 175 2.44 -10.60 -10.08
CA ILE A 175 1.35 -10.57 -9.11
C ILE A 175 0.20 -9.67 -9.58
N THR A 176 -0.97 -9.89 -9.03
CA THR A 176 -2.19 -9.09 -9.21
C THR A 176 -2.67 -8.52 -7.88
N VAL A 177 -3.65 -7.62 -7.90
CA VAL A 177 -4.33 -7.15 -6.67
C VAL A 177 -5.03 -8.32 -5.97
N ALA A 178 -5.59 -9.26 -6.73
CA ALA A 178 -6.18 -10.48 -6.18
C ALA A 178 -5.15 -11.35 -5.43
N ASP A 179 -3.93 -11.45 -5.92
CA ASP A 179 -2.85 -12.17 -5.21
C ASP A 179 -2.45 -11.48 -3.90
N MET A 180 -2.43 -10.14 -3.87
CA MET A 180 -2.21 -9.38 -2.64
C MET A 180 -3.29 -9.69 -1.61
N VAL A 181 -4.55 -9.64 -2.01
CA VAL A 181 -5.71 -9.93 -1.16
C VAL A 181 -5.74 -11.39 -0.67
N ARG A 182 -5.41 -12.37 -1.53
CA ARG A 182 -5.29 -13.79 -1.12
C ARG A 182 -4.17 -13.97 -0.09
N THR A 183 -3.07 -13.22 -0.21
CA THR A 183 -1.98 -13.23 0.77
C THR A 183 -2.42 -12.66 2.11
N GLU A 184 -3.15 -11.56 2.10
CA GLU A 184 -3.77 -10.98 3.30
C GLU A 184 -4.79 -11.91 3.94
N ARG A 185 -5.61 -12.61 3.13
CA ARG A 185 -6.55 -13.62 3.65
C ARG A 185 -5.80 -14.74 4.36
N ALA A 186 -4.79 -15.32 3.73
CA ALA A 186 -3.99 -16.37 4.33
C ALA A 186 -3.31 -15.92 5.64
N PHE A 187 -2.85 -14.66 5.70
CA PHE A 187 -2.31 -14.06 6.91
C PHE A 187 -3.36 -13.95 8.03
N LEU A 188 -4.57 -13.47 7.71
CA LEU A 188 -5.64 -13.35 8.70
C LEU A 188 -6.13 -14.71 9.20
N ASP A 189 -6.09 -15.76 8.37
CA ASP A 189 -6.37 -17.14 8.77
C ASP A 189 -5.40 -17.60 9.87
N GLU A 190 -4.12 -17.28 9.76
CA GLU A 190 -3.10 -17.62 10.78
C GLU A 190 -3.34 -16.85 12.08
N LEU A 191 -3.92 -15.65 12.02
CA LEU A 191 -4.33 -14.91 13.21
C LEU A 191 -5.68 -15.40 13.78
N GLY A 192 -6.38 -16.31 13.10
CA GLY A 192 -7.71 -16.79 13.47
C GLY A 192 -8.79 -15.70 13.36
N ILE A 193 -8.64 -14.81 12.37
CA ILE A 193 -9.60 -13.74 12.07
C ILE A 193 -10.39 -14.15 10.83
N ASP A 194 -11.66 -14.54 11.03
CA ASP A 194 -12.50 -15.04 9.96
C ASP A 194 -13.33 -13.95 9.27
N ARG A 195 -13.56 -12.83 9.95
CA ARG A 195 -14.42 -11.75 9.47
C ARG A 195 -13.80 -10.39 9.77
N LEU A 196 -14.02 -9.45 8.85
CA LEU A 196 -13.55 -8.07 8.94
C LEU A 196 -14.75 -7.13 9.07
N ALA A 197 -14.73 -6.31 10.11
CA ALA A 197 -15.69 -5.21 10.27
C ALA A 197 -15.56 -4.23 9.09
N ALA A 198 -14.32 -3.97 8.65
CA ALA A 198 -14.08 -3.19 7.44
C ALA A 198 -12.76 -3.59 6.76
N VAL A 199 -12.69 -3.35 5.44
CA VAL A 199 -11.45 -3.20 4.70
C VAL A 199 -11.38 -1.76 4.19
N ALA A 200 -10.28 -1.07 4.48
CA ALA A 200 -10.15 0.35 4.17
C ALA A 200 -8.83 0.67 3.47
N GLY A 201 -8.87 1.56 2.49
CA GLY A 201 -7.65 2.03 1.85
C GLY A 201 -7.86 3.13 0.84
N GLY A 202 -6.78 3.87 0.58
CA GLY A 202 -6.73 4.88 -0.47
C GLY A 202 -6.02 4.36 -1.72
N SER A 203 -6.42 4.84 -2.90
CA SER A 203 -5.76 4.50 -4.16
C SER A 203 -5.73 2.98 -4.41
N LEU A 204 -4.55 2.35 -4.54
CA LEU A 204 -4.39 0.88 -4.61
C LEU A 204 -5.03 0.18 -3.40
N GLY A 205 -5.02 0.80 -2.21
CA GLY A 205 -5.67 0.24 -1.04
C GLY A 205 -7.20 0.14 -1.19
N GLY A 206 -7.82 1.10 -1.87
CA GLY A 206 -9.25 1.02 -2.21
C GLY A 206 -9.57 -0.05 -3.26
N MET A 207 -8.64 -0.31 -4.19
CA MET A 207 -8.76 -1.44 -5.13
C MET A 207 -8.72 -2.78 -4.38
N GLN A 208 -7.82 -2.92 -3.39
CA GLN A 208 -7.76 -4.09 -2.52
C GLN A 208 -9.06 -4.25 -1.72
N ALA A 209 -9.65 -3.16 -1.21
CA ALA A 209 -10.93 -3.23 -0.51
C ALA A 209 -12.05 -3.77 -1.39
N PHE A 210 -12.14 -3.35 -2.67
CA PHE A 210 -13.08 -3.94 -3.62
C PHE A 210 -12.76 -5.40 -3.95
N GLU A 211 -11.49 -5.72 -4.13
CA GLU A 211 -11.05 -7.09 -4.38
C GLU A 211 -11.43 -8.03 -3.23
N TRP A 212 -11.27 -7.57 -1.98
CA TRP A 212 -11.75 -8.27 -0.79
C TRP A 212 -13.26 -8.52 -0.81
N ALA A 213 -14.05 -7.50 -1.15
CA ALA A 213 -15.51 -7.61 -1.19
C ALA A 213 -16.01 -8.57 -2.29
N VAL A 214 -15.28 -8.67 -3.41
CA VAL A 214 -15.60 -9.56 -4.51
C VAL A 214 -15.16 -11.00 -4.22
N LEU A 215 -13.93 -11.21 -3.74
CA LEU A 215 -13.39 -12.54 -3.47
C LEU A 215 -13.98 -13.18 -2.21
N TYR A 216 -14.23 -12.37 -1.18
CA TYR A 216 -14.66 -12.85 0.14
C TYR A 216 -15.93 -12.14 0.65
N PRO A 217 -17.05 -12.16 -0.12
CA PRO A 217 -18.22 -11.35 0.17
C PRO A 217 -18.88 -11.64 1.54
N LYS A 218 -18.68 -12.83 2.10
CA LYS A 218 -19.22 -13.24 3.41
C LYS A 218 -18.32 -12.90 4.58
N GLN A 219 -17.10 -12.44 4.32
CA GLN A 219 -16.07 -12.20 5.33
C GLN A 219 -15.80 -10.70 5.56
N VAL A 220 -16.45 -9.83 4.77
CA VAL A 220 -16.28 -8.38 4.86
C VAL A 220 -17.64 -7.72 5.07
N ASP A 221 -17.80 -6.99 6.17
CA ASP A 221 -19.03 -6.29 6.50
C ASP A 221 -19.15 -4.95 5.80
N SER A 222 -18.03 -4.26 5.64
CA SER A 222 -17.99 -2.99 4.94
C SER A 222 -16.65 -2.74 4.26
N ILE A 223 -16.65 -1.89 3.24
CA ILE A 223 -15.45 -1.36 2.60
C ILE A 223 -15.46 0.16 2.61
N VAL A 224 -14.27 0.74 2.80
CA VAL A 224 -14.02 2.18 2.70
C VAL A 224 -12.95 2.39 1.64
N ALA A 225 -13.36 2.81 0.44
CA ALA A 225 -12.47 3.04 -0.69
C ALA A 225 -12.36 4.54 -0.97
N ILE A 226 -11.14 5.08 -0.84
CA ILE A 226 -10.86 6.53 -0.93
C ILE A 226 -9.96 6.77 -2.13
N ALA A 227 -10.30 7.75 -2.97
CA ALA A 227 -9.51 8.11 -4.17
C ALA A 227 -9.14 6.88 -5.00
N SER A 228 -10.12 6.02 -5.32
CA SER A 228 -9.91 4.73 -5.99
C SER A 228 -10.85 4.55 -7.18
N THR A 229 -10.66 3.47 -7.93
CA THR A 229 -11.41 3.18 -9.15
C THR A 229 -11.62 1.68 -9.33
N HIS A 230 -12.56 1.29 -10.20
CA HIS A 230 -12.81 -0.12 -10.57
C HIS A 230 -11.88 -0.65 -11.66
N ALA A 231 -11.22 0.24 -12.40
CA ALA A 231 -10.21 -0.08 -13.42
C ALA A 231 -9.33 1.14 -13.68
N ILE A 232 -8.07 0.90 -14.04
CA ILE A 232 -7.16 1.99 -14.42
C ILE A 232 -7.54 2.52 -15.80
N GLN A 233 -7.82 3.82 -15.88
CA GLN A 233 -8.10 4.50 -17.14
C GLN A 233 -6.88 4.49 -18.09
N PRO A 234 -7.07 4.57 -19.42
CA PRO A 234 -5.96 4.54 -20.41
C PRO A 234 -4.84 5.55 -20.12
N GLN A 235 -5.18 6.74 -19.60
CA GLN A 235 -4.20 7.74 -19.21
C GLN A 235 -3.32 7.25 -18.05
N GLY A 236 -3.90 6.61 -17.03
CA GLY A 236 -3.15 6.01 -15.93
C GLY A 236 -2.26 4.85 -16.40
N VAL A 237 -2.76 4.01 -17.34
CA VAL A 237 -1.96 2.97 -17.99
C VAL A 237 -0.75 3.57 -18.71
N ALA A 238 -0.95 4.68 -19.42
CA ALA A 238 0.13 5.38 -20.15
C ALA A 238 1.19 5.95 -19.21
N TRP A 239 0.79 6.63 -18.12
CA TRP A 239 1.71 7.11 -17.09
C TRP A 239 2.53 5.99 -16.45
N ASN A 240 1.87 4.90 -16.07
CA ASN A 240 2.54 3.71 -15.54
C ASN A 240 3.50 3.09 -16.56
N ALA A 241 3.17 3.10 -17.85
CA ALA A 241 4.05 2.59 -18.91
C ALA A 241 5.30 3.46 -19.05
N ILE A 242 5.18 4.80 -19.03
CA ILE A 242 6.33 5.72 -19.08
C ILE A 242 7.25 5.49 -17.89
N ALA A 243 6.69 5.42 -16.68
CA ALA A 243 7.44 5.19 -15.46
C ALA A 243 8.20 3.85 -15.48
N ARG A 244 7.54 2.75 -15.90
CA ARG A 244 8.20 1.45 -16.03
C ARG A 244 9.29 1.47 -17.10
N ASN A 245 9.04 2.09 -18.25
CA ASN A 245 10.04 2.18 -19.32
C ASN A 245 11.28 2.98 -18.89
N ALA A 246 11.14 4.00 -18.07
CA ALA A 246 12.28 4.73 -17.50
C ALA A 246 13.18 3.79 -16.66
N ILE A 247 12.60 2.96 -15.82
CA ILE A 247 13.34 1.97 -15.01
C ILE A 247 14.00 0.91 -15.91
N LEU A 248 13.23 0.35 -16.87
CA LEU A 248 13.71 -0.72 -17.76
C LEU A 248 14.83 -0.25 -18.69
N ALA A 249 14.86 1.05 -19.05
CA ALA A 249 15.88 1.65 -19.88
C ALA A 249 17.15 2.05 -19.11
N ASP A 250 17.10 2.06 -17.77
CA ASP A 250 18.25 2.38 -16.94
C ASP A 250 19.30 1.25 -17.01
N PRO A 251 20.57 1.51 -17.45
CA PRO A 251 21.60 0.48 -17.51
C PRO A 251 21.87 -0.23 -16.17
N ASP A 252 21.64 0.47 -15.06
CA ASP A 252 21.86 -0.06 -13.72
C ASP A 252 20.73 -0.97 -13.22
N TRP A 253 19.61 -1.07 -13.96
CA TRP A 253 18.58 -2.07 -13.72
C TRP A 253 19.07 -3.51 -13.97
N GLN A 254 20.03 -3.71 -14.87
CA GLN A 254 20.72 -5.00 -15.11
C GLN A 254 19.76 -6.19 -15.31
N GLY A 255 18.65 -5.97 -16.05
CA GLY A 255 17.63 -7.01 -16.23
C GLY A 255 16.89 -7.39 -14.95
N GLY A 256 16.90 -6.53 -13.94
CA GLY A 256 16.27 -6.75 -12.63
C GLY A 256 17.14 -7.48 -11.61
N GLN A 257 18.42 -7.75 -11.94
CA GLN A 257 19.35 -8.52 -11.10
C GLN A 257 20.44 -7.62 -10.46
N TYR A 258 20.08 -6.39 -10.06
CA TYR A 258 21.03 -5.39 -9.52
C TYR A 258 21.34 -5.58 -8.02
N TYR A 259 20.62 -6.44 -7.29
CA TYR A 259 20.85 -6.66 -5.86
C TYR A 259 22.26 -7.15 -5.56
N GLY A 260 22.92 -6.54 -4.57
CA GLY A 260 24.29 -6.90 -4.17
C GLY A 260 25.39 -6.46 -5.13
N THR A 261 25.08 -5.77 -6.24
CA THR A 261 26.08 -5.29 -7.22
C THR A 261 26.69 -3.93 -6.85
N GLY A 262 26.11 -3.25 -5.86
CA GLY A 262 26.46 -1.85 -5.52
C GLY A 262 25.89 -0.81 -6.51
N ARG A 263 25.12 -1.24 -7.52
CA ARG A 263 24.46 -0.39 -8.52
C ARG A 263 22.94 -0.53 -8.39
N LYS A 264 22.22 0.55 -8.64
CA LYS A 264 20.73 0.60 -8.60
C LYS A 264 20.23 1.47 -9.74
N PRO A 265 19.07 1.18 -10.33
CA PRO A 265 18.49 1.98 -11.41
C PRO A 265 17.87 3.28 -10.86
N ASP A 266 18.65 4.07 -10.14
CA ASP A 266 18.20 5.27 -9.43
C ASP A 266 17.75 6.37 -10.41
N ALA A 267 18.39 6.48 -11.58
CA ALA A 267 18.00 7.45 -12.60
C ALA A 267 16.61 7.13 -13.15
N GLY A 268 16.39 5.89 -13.59
CA GLY A 268 15.08 5.45 -14.11
C GLY A 268 13.99 5.48 -13.04
N MET A 269 14.31 5.05 -11.84
CA MET A 269 13.39 5.08 -10.69
C MET A 269 13.04 6.51 -10.28
N GLY A 270 14.02 7.43 -10.32
CA GLY A 270 13.81 8.85 -10.08
C GLY A 270 12.82 9.47 -11.08
N ILE A 271 12.97 9.17 -12.37
CA ILE A 271 12.04 9.61 -13.42
C ILE A 271 10.64 9.03 -13.15
N ALA A 272 10.54 7.75 -12.80
CA ALA A 272 9.26 7.12 -12.45
C ALA A 272 8.58 7.85 -11.28
N ARG A 273 9.34 8.28 -10.27
CA ARG A 273 8.81 9.06 -9.16
C ARG A 273 8.37 10.47 -9.56
N MET A 274 9.12 11.15 -10.44
CA MET A 274 8.72 12.46 -10.99
C MET A 274 7.38 12.36 -11.72
N VAL A 275 7.21 11.35 -12.58
CA VAL A 275 5.92 11.06 -13.24
C VAL A 275 4.80 10.86 -12.21
N GLY A 276 5.05 10.07 -11.17
CA GLY A 276 4.11 9.89 -10.07
C GLY A 276 3.69 11.22 -9.45
N HIS A 277 4.64 12.09 -9.07
CA HIS A 277 4.32 13.38 -8.45
C HIS A 277 3.52 14.32 -9.35
N ILE A 278 3.72 14.27 -10.67
CA ILE A 278 2.86 15.02 -11.59
C ILE A 278 1.43 14.47 -11.52
N THR A 279 1.24 13.16 -11.45
CA THR A 279 -0.10 12.56 -11.41
C THR A 279 -0.78 12.68 -10.04
N TYR A 280 -0.03 12.85 -8.95
CA TYR A 280 -0.58 12.98 -7.59
C TYR A 280 -1.06 14.38 -7.27
N LEU A 281 -0.46 15.41 -7.87
CA LEU A 281 -0.83 16.80 -7.63
C LEU A 281 -1.72 17.35 -8.76
N SER A 282 -2.67 18.22 -8.42
CA SER A 282 -3.46 18.93 -9.41
C SER A 282 -2.65 20.08 -10.05
N ALA A 283 -3.05 20.52 -11.23
CA ALA A 283 -2.50 21.72 -11.86
C ALA A 283 -2.66 22.96 -10.99
N GLN A 284 -3.79 23.07 -10.27
CA GLN A 284 -4.05 24.15 -9.32
C GLN A 284 -3.05 24.13 -8.15
N SER A 285 -2.81 22.97 -7.55
CA SER A 285 -1.84 22.80 -6.46
C SER A 285 -0.42 23.13 -6.90
N LEU A 286 0.02 22.61 -8.06
CA LEU A 286 1.33 22.92 -8.64
C LEU A 286 1.47 24.42 -8.94
N GLY A 287 0.43 25.05 -9.51
CA GLY A 287 0.38 26.48 -9.78
C GLY A 287 0.50 27.32 -8.52
N ALA A 288 -0.29 27.00 -7.49
CA ALA A 288 -0.26 27.72 -6.20
C ALA A 288 1.09 27.54 -5.49
N LYS A 289 1.64 26.32 -5.49
CA LYS A 289 2.88 26.01 -4.79
C LYS A 289 4.11 26.59 -5.47
N PHE A 290 4.20 26.53 -6.78
CA PHE A 290 5.43 26.88 -7.52
C PHE A 290 5.24 28.05 -8.49
N GLY A 291 4.10 28.16 -9.18
CA GLY A 291 3.91 29.09 -10.27
C GLY A 291 5.01 28.90 -11.33
N ARG A 292 5.58 29.99 -11.79
CA ARG A 292 6.77 30.04 -12.65
C ARG A 292 7.99 30.60 -11.92
N ARG A 293 8.06 30.44 -10.62
CA ARG A 293 9.16 31.00 -9.82
C ARG A 293 10.48 30.30 -10.15
N LEU A 294 11.53 31.12 -10.33
CA LEU A 294 12.88 30.65 -10.51
C LEU A 294 13.49 30.17 -9.17
N GLN A 295 14.42 29.23 -9.25
CA GLN A 295 14.98 28.55 -8.08
C GLN A 295 16.12 29.37 -7.42
N PHE A 296 17.06 29.89 -8.21
CA PHE A 296 18.31 30.46 -7.68
C PHE A 296 18.64 31.85 -8.25
N ALA A 297 17.80 32.43 -9.07
CA ALA A 297 18.06 33.68 -9.75
C ALA A 297 16.78 34.50 -9.93
N ASP A 298 16.96 35.79 -10.13
CA ASP A 298 15.86 36.70 -10.44
C ASP A 298 15.56 36.69 -11.96
N ASP A 299 16.47 36.11 -12.77
CA ASP A 299 16.33 36.03 -14.23
C ASP A 299 16.77 34.66 -14.77
N ILE A 300 16.29 34.31 -15.97
CA ILE A 300 16.57 33.05 -16.65
C ILE A 300 18.05 33.00 -17.06
N ARG A 301 18.71 31.87 -16.74
CA ARG A 301 20.13 31.65 -17.04
C ARG A 301 20.40 30.98 -18.38
N TYR A 302 19.36 30.49 -19.05
CA TYR A 302 19.44 29.76 -20.33
C TYR A 302 20.34 28.52 -20.27
N THR A 303 20.22 27.71 -19.20
CA THR A 303 20.95 26.46 -19.02
C THR A 303 20.11 25.25 -19.48
N ILE A 304 20.80 24.18 -19.95
CA ILE A 304 20.14 22.92 -20.33
C ILE A 304 20.18 21.90 -19.21
N THR A 305 21.20 21.93 -18.34
CA THR A 305 21.49 20.86 -17.37
C THR A 305 21.00 21.15 -15.96
N GLU A 306 20.84 22.42 -15.62
CA GLU A 306 20.46 22.84 -14.27
C GLU A 306 18.98 23.20 -14.18
N PRO A 307 18.31 22.89 -13.06
CA PRO A 307 16.93 23.32 -12.85
C PRO A 307 16.85 24.83 -12.70
N GLU A 308 16.02 25.45 -13.48
CA GLU A 308 15.79 26.90 -13.40
C GLU A 308 14.52 27.21 -12.59
N PHE A 309 13.48 26.38 -12.68
CA PHE A 309 12.22 26.59 -11.97
C PHE A 309 12.15 25.77 -10.68
N GLN A 310 11.47 26.32 -9.68
CA GLN A 310 11.29 25.63 -8.39
C GLN A 310 10.62 24.26 -8.51
N VAL A 311 9.70 24.10 -9.46
CA VAL A 311 9.03 22.81 -9.71
C VAL A 311 10.00 21.74 -10.21
N GLU A 312 11.02 22.10 -11.01
CA GLU A 312 12.03 21.15 -11.49
C GLU A 312 12.88 20.64 -10.31
N ASN A 313 13.29 21.54 -9.43
CA ASN A 313 14.06 21.19 -8.23
C ASN A 313 13.22 20.34 -7.26
N TYR A 314 11.94 20.67 -7.10
CA TYR A 314 11.00 19.85 -6.32
C TYR A 314 10.91 18.41 -6.85
N LEU A 315 10.77 18.22 -8.15
CA LEU A 315 10.72 16.88 -8.74
C LEU A 315 12.04 16.11 -8.53
N ARG A 316 13.19 16.76 -8.69
CA ARG A 316 14.50 16.15 -8.37
C ARG A 316 14.58 15.72 -6.91
N TYR A 317 14.21 16.58 -5.98
CA TYR A 317 14.21 16.27 -4.55
C TYR A 317 13.31 15.04 -4.25
N GLN A 318 12.12 14.97 -4.85
CA GLN A 318 11.23 13.83 -4.68
C GLN A 318 11.81 12.54 -5.26
N ALA A 319 12.49 12.61 -6.38
CA ALA A 319 13.21 11.49 -6.97
C ALA A 319 14.32 10.99 -6.04
N ASP A 320 15.21 11.88 -5.61
CA ASP A 320 16.37 11.58 -4.75
C ASP A 320 15.96 10.98 -3.40
N SER A 321 14.84 11.45 -2.84
CA SER A 321 14.29 10.91 -1.60
C SER A 321 13.68 9.51 -1.80
N PHE A 322 13.02 9.29 -2.93
CA PHE A 322 12.31 8.04 -3.20
C PHE A 322 13.26 6.86 -3.47
N VAL A 323 14.31 7.06 -4.26
CA VAL A 323 15.29 6.01 -4.59
C VAL A 323 16.04 5.46 -3.37
N LYS A 324 16.09 6.23 -2.28
CA LYS A 324 16.69 5.79 -1.01
C LYS A 324 15.81 4.81 -0.24
N ARG A 325 14.49 4.87 -0.42
CA ARG A 325 13.52 4.17 0.41
C ARG A 325 12.65 3.13 -0.31
N PHE A 326 12.70 3.07 -1.65
CA PHE A 326 11.83 2.19 -2.41
C PHE A 326 12.62 1.42 -3.48
N ASP A 327 12.19 0.19 -3.76
CA ASP A 327 12.85 -0.73 -4.69
C ASP A 327 12.25 -0.62 -6.09
N ALA A 328 13.12 -0.57 -7.11
CA ALA A 328 12.70 -0.41 -8.49
C ALA A 328 11.93 -1.63 -9.04
N ASN A 329 12.35 -2.85 -8.71
CA ASN A 329 11.59 -4.04 -9.10
C ASN A 329 10.22 -4.07 -8.40
N THR A 330 10.15 -3.76 -7.11
CA THR A 330 8.87 -3.59 -6.40
C THR A 330 7.96 -2.62 -7.14
N TYR A 331 8.48 -1.46 -7.58
CA TYR A 331 7.71 -0.50 -8.36
C TYR A 331 7.19 -1.11 -9.67
N LEU A 332 8.03 -1.85 -10.40
CA LEU A 332 7.64 -2.52 -11.64
C LEU A 332 6.48 -3.50 -11.41
N TYR A 333 6.59 -4.38 -10.41
CA TYR A 333 5.58 -5.38 -10.09
C TYR A 333 4.28 -4.78 -9.59
N THR A 334 4.34 -3.87 -8.62
CA THR A 334 3.14 -3.24 -8.04
C THR A 334 2.43 -2.33 -9.04
N SER A 335 3.16 -1.55 -9.84
CA SER A 335 2.54 -0.74 -10.91
C SER A 335 1.96 -1.60 -12.05
N ARG A 336 2.49 -2.82 -12.25
CA ARG A 336 1.91 -3.78 -13.18
C ARG A 336 0.61 -4.37 -12.62
N ALA A 337 0.58 -4.73 -11.34
CA ALA A 337 -0.63 -5.19 -10.67
C ALA A 337 -1.75 -4.15 -10.75
N LEU A 338 -1.44 -2.86 -10.51
CA LEU A 338 -2.36 -1.75 -10.76
C LEU A 338 -2.90 -1.74 -12.20
N THR A 339 -2.01 -1.85 -13.19
CA THR A 339 -2.40 -1.81 -14.61
C THR A 339 -3.32 -2.96 -15.01
N TYR A 340 -3.20 -4.11 -14.33
CA TYR A 340 -4.05 -5.28 -14.58
C TYR A 340 -5.40 -5.22 -13.88
N PHE A 341 -5.54 -4.36 -12.87
CA PHE A 341 -6.78 -4.27 -12.10
C PHE A 341 -7.92 -3.75 -12.96
N ASP A 342 -8.96 -4.59 -13.10
CA ASP A 342 -10.20 -4.29 -13.83
C ASP A 342 -11.28 -5.27 -13.35
N LEU A 343 -12.14 -4.81 -12.45
CA LEU A 343 -13.19 -5.62 -11.84
C LEU A 343 -14.18 -6.15 -12.89
N ALA A 344 -14.57 -5.31 -13.84
CA ALA A 344 -15.53 -5.69 -14.87
C ALA A 344 -15.00 -6.85 -15.73
N ARG A 345 -13.74 -6.75 -16.14
CA ARG A 345 -13.07 -7.80 -16.93
C ARG A 345 -12.84 -9.07 -16.14
N GLN A 346 -12.35 -8.93 -14.90
CA GLN A 346 -11.94 -10.08 -14.07
C GLN A 346 -13.12 -10.91 -13.59
N TYR A 347 -14.23 -10.25 -13.21
CA TYR A 347 -15.33 -10.91 -12.50
C TYR A 347 -16.70 -10.78 -13.17
N GLY A 348 -16.83 -9.92 -14.19
CA GLY A 348 -18.13 -9.57 -14.76
C GLY A 348 -18.23 -9.74 -16.29
N ASN A 349 -17.27 -10.41 -16.95
CA ASN A 349 -17.25 -10.54 -18.41
C ASN A 349 -17.40 -9.20 -19.16
N GLY A 350 -16.83 -8.13 -18.61
CA GLY A 350 -16.91 -6.76 -19.12
C GLY A 350 -18.02 -5.91 -18.51
N SER A 351 -18.85 -6.47 -17.62
CA SER A 351 -19.93 -5.75 -16.91
C SER A 351 -19.53 -5.47 -15.45
N LEU A 352 -19.43 -4.20 -15.07
CA LEU A 352 -19.17 -3.83 -13.68
C LEU A 352 -20.30 -4.24 -12.74
N VAL A 353 -21.56 -4.17 -13.19
CA VAL A 353 -22.72 -4.63 -12.43
C VAL A 353 -22.63 -6.12 -12.12
N ASP A 354 -22.23 -6.93 -13.10
CA ASP A 354 -22.08 -8.38 -12.88
C ASP A 354 -20.91 -8.70 -11.97
N ALA A 355 -19.80 -7.98 -12.08
CA ALA A 355 -18.64 -8.12 -11.19
C ALA A 355 -19.00 -7.87 -9.73
N LEU A 356 -19.86 -6.91 -9.45
CA LEU A 356 -20.26 -6.50 -8.09
C LEU A 356 -21.50 -7.25 -7.57
N ARG A 357 -22.09 -8.17 -8.34
CA ARG A 357 -23.35 -8.86 -8.01
C ARG A 357 -23.34 -9.52 -6.62
N ASN A 358 -22.24 -10.18 -6.29
CA ASN A 358 -22.09 -10.93 -5.05
C ASN A 358 -21.54 -10.09 -3.87
N VAL A 359 -21.15 -8.85 -4.07
CA VAL A 359 -20.71 -7.98 -3.00
C VAL A 359 -21.85 -7.79 -2.00
N SER A 360 -21.62 -8.13 -0.75
CA SER A 360 -22.58 -7.95 0.36
C SER A 360 -22.15 -6.81 1.30
N ALA A 361 -20.90 -6.39 1.22
CA ALA A 361 -20.34 -5.36 2.06
C ALA A 361 -21.02 -4.01 1.83
N ARG A 362 -21.33 -3.29 2.91
CA ARG A 362 -21.68 -1.87 2.84
C ARG A 362 -20.48 -1.11 2.29
N THR A 363 -20.71 -0.13 1.46
CA THR A 363 -19.64 0.55 0.74
C THR A 363 -19.65 2.04 0.99
N LEU A 364 -18.51 2.59 1.45
CA LEU A 364 -18.23 4.01 1.49
C LEU A 364 -17.20 4.36 0.42
N LEU A 365 -17.57 5.29 -0.46
CA LEU A 365 -16.70 5.84 -1.49
C LEU A 365 -16.43 7.31 -1.16
N ILE A 366 -15.15 7.69 -1.13
CA ILE A 366 -14.74 9.09 -1.00
C ILE A 366 -13.84 9.43 -2.20
N ALA A 367 -14.24 10.42 -2.99
CA ALA A 367 -13.50 10.93 -4.13
C ALA A 367 -13.19 12.42 -3.95
N PHE A 368 -12.26 12.96 -4.74
CA PHE A 368 -11.86 14.37 -4.65
C PHE A 368 -12.00 15.05 -6.02
N SER A 369 -12.59 16.25 -6.04
CA SER A 369 -12.92 16.96 -7.28
C SER A 369 -11.73 17.23 -8.19
N SER A 370 -10.54 17.41 -7.64
CA SER A 370 -9.30 17.70 -8.39
C SER A 370 -8.44 16.48 -8.68
N ASP A 371 -8.85 15.28 -8.25
CA ASP A 371 -8.13 14.04 -8.55
C ASP A 371 -8.29 13.70 -10.04
N TRP A 372 -7.20 13.79 -10.78
CA TRP A 372 -7.18 13.49 -12.21
C TRP A 372 -6.46 12.18 -12.55
N LEU A 373 -5.83 11.54 -11.54
CA LEU A 373 -5.30 10.17 -11.63
C LEU A 373 -6.45 9.15 -11.53
N TYR A 374 -7.30 9.31 -10.52
CA TYR A 374 -8.55 8.56 -10.35
C TYR A 374 -9.72 9.53 -10.18
N PRO A 375 -10.23 10.08 -11.30
CA PRO A 375 -11.29 11.06 -11.28
C PRO A 375 -12.56 10.56 -10.58
N PRO A 376 -13.37 11.43 -10.00
CA PRO A 376 -14.65 11.08 -9.34
C PRO A 376 -15.54 10.16 -10.17
N ALA A 377 -15.49 10.27 -11.51
CA ALA A 377 -16.27 9.44 -12.43
C ALA A 377 -16.13 7.93 -12.15
N GLY A 378 -14.92 7.44 -11.82
CA GLY A 378 -14.73 6.02 -11.48
C GLY A 378 -15.45 5.60 -10.21
N SER A 379 -15.52 6.48 -9.20
CA SER A 379 -16.30 6.25 -7.97
C SER A 379 -17.81 6.38 -8.23
N GLU A 380 -18.23 7.28 -9.11
CA GLU A 380 -19.63 7.43 -9.54
C GLU A 380 -20.12 6.17 -10.28
N GLU A 381 -19.30 5.60 -11.16
CA GLU A 381 -19.58 4.34 -11.87
C GLU A 381 -19.73 3.16 -10.89
N LEU A 382 -18.85 3.05 -9.89
CA LEU A 382 -18.94 2.07 -8.81
C LEU A 382 -20.25 2.22 -8.02
N ALA A 383 -20.56 3.45 -7.60
CA ALA A 383 -21.79 3.75 -6.86
C ALA A 383 -23.04 3.44 -7.68
N ALA A 384 -23.05 3.78 -8.96
CA ALA A 384 -24.17 3.50 -9.86
C ALA A 384 -24.38 1.99 -10.05
N ALA A 385 -23.32 1.21 -10.25
CA ALA A 385 -23.39 -0.24 -10.38
C ALA A 385 -23.92 -0.90 -9.09
N LEU A 386 -23.41 -0.48 -7.91
CA LEU A 386 -23.91 -0.99 -6.62
C LEU A 386 -25.37 -0.62 -6.37
N ARG A 387 -25.79 0.60 -6.67
CA ARG A 387 -27.20 1.04 -6.55
C ARG A 387 -28.12 0.25 -7.48
N THR A 388 -27.69 -0.04 -8.71
CA THR A 388 -28.44 -0.90 -9.64
C THR A 388 -28.71 -2.29 -9.05
N LEU A 389 -27.80 -2.79 -8.22
CA LEU A 389 -27.94 -4.04 -7.50
C LEU A 389 -28.68 -3.95 -6.17
N GLY A 390 -29.17 -2.75 -5.78
CA GLY A 390 -29.81 -2.50 -4.50
C GLY A 390 -28.86 -2.61 -3.29
N LYS A 391 -27.56 -2.41 -3.50
CA LYS A 391 -26.54 -2.49 -2.42
C LYS A 391 -26.48 -1.17 -1.64
N ASP A 392 -26.08 -1.27 -0.36
CA ASP A 392 -25.85 -0.11 0.51
C ASP A 392 -24.53 0.58 0.12
N VAL A 393 -24.63 1.75 -0.48
CA VAL A 393 -23.49 2.54 -0.95
C VAL A 393 -23.65 4.03 -0.68
N GLU A 394 -22.64 4.61 -0.04
CA GLU A 394 -22.49 6.05 0.16
C GLU A 394 -21.35 6.54 -0.74
N LEU A 395 -21.58 7.68 -1.39
CA LEU A 395 -20.55 8.35 -2.21
C LEU A 395 -20.46 9.80 -1.77
N HIS A 396 -19.25 10.23 -1.40
CA HIS A 396 -18.92 11.63 -1.12
C HIS A 396 -17.83 12.10 -2.09
N ILE A 397 -18.07 13.24 -2.72
CA ILE A 397 -17.07 13.95 -3.54
C ILE A 397 -16.65 15.19 -2.77
N ILE A 398 -15.40 15.18 -2.28
CA ILE A 398 -14.84 16.30 -1.51
C ILE A 398 -14.22 17.30 -2.48
N GLU A 399 -14.69 18.54 -2.45
CA GLU A 399 -14.04 19.64 -3.17
C GLU A 399 -12.71 20.00 -2.51
N ALA A 400 -11.58 19.67 -3.16
CA ALA A 400 -10.24 19.94 -2.67
C ALA A 400 -9.27 20.12 -3.84
N PRO A 401 -8.24 20.99 -3.70
CA PRO A 401 -7.39 21.39 -4.84
C PRO A 401 -6.12 20.54 -5.01
N TYR A 402 -5.83 19.58 -4.12
CA TYR A 402 -4.50 18.96 -4.04
C TYR A 402 -4.27 17.77 -4.97
N GLY A 403 -5.28 17.36 -5.76
CA GLY A 403 -5.19 16.23 -6.67
C GLY A 403 -5.40 14.89 -5.95
N HIS A 404 -4.71 13.85 -6.40
CA HIS A 404 -4.82 12.52 -5.83
C HIS A 404 -4.35 12.44 -4.36
N ASP A 405 -3.33 13.22 -3.99
CA ASP A 405 -2.80 13.26 -2.61
C ASP A 405 -3.83 13.78 -1.57
N CYS A 406 -5.00 14.29 -2.01
CA CYS A 406 -6.08 14.68 -1.10
C CYS A 406 -6.44 13.59 -0.09
N PHE A 407 -6.35 12.31 -0.45
CA PHE A 407 -6.70 11.23 0.47
C PHE A 407 -5.75 11.12 1.69
N LEU A 408 -4.55 11.72 1.60
CA LEU A 408 -3.58 11.83 2.69
C LEU A 408 -3.60 13.22 3.35
N LEU A 409 -4.16 14.24 2.69
CA LEU A 409 -4.10 15.63 3.16
C LEU A 409 -5.42 16.11 3.77
N GLU A 410 -6.55 15.58 3.32
CA GLU A 410 -7.89 15.99 3.73
C GLU A 410 -8.48 15.08 4.82
N GLU A 411 -7.64 14.55 5.71
CA GLU A 411 -8.03 13.60 6.77
C GLU A 411 -9.13 14.16 7.68
N ALA A 412 -9.04 15.44 8.05
CA ALA A 412 -10.03 16.09 8.89
C ALA A 412 -11.45 16.11 8.28
N ARG A 413 -11.55 16.14 6.94
CA ARG A 413 -12.84 16.12 6.23
C ARG A 413 -13.36 14.72 6.00
N GLN A 414 -12.45 13.73 5.89
CA GLN A 414 -12.77 12.31 5.74
C GLN A 414 -13.21 11.66 7.05
N THR A 415 -12.57 12.03 8.15
CA THR A 415 -12.81 11.44 9.49
C THR A 415 -14.29 11.36 9.86
N PRO A 416 -15.10 12.44 9.84
CA PRO A 416 -16.51 12.35 10.23
C PRO A 416 -17.34 11.44 9.32
N MET A 417 -17.01 11.37 8.02
CA MET A 417 -17.69 10.48 7.06
C MET A 417 -17.43 9.02 7.39
N VAL A 418 -16.15 8.67 7.64
CA VAL A 418 -15.76 7.31 8.00
C VAL A 418 -16.34 6.90 9.37
N GLN A 419 -16.27 7.79 10.36
CA GLN A 419 -16.83 7.52 11.69
C GLN A 419 -18.34 7.27 11.63
N GLN A 420 -19.11 8.14 10.92
CA GLN A 420 -20.55 7.99 10.77
C GLN A 420 -20.90 6.68 10.03
N PHE A 421 -20.14 6.34 9.02
CA PHE A 421 -20.33 5.09 8.28
C PHE A 421 -20.08 3.87 9.16
N LEU A 422 -18.96 3.84 9.89
CA LEU A 422 -18.58 2.74 10.77
C LEU A 422 -19.41 2.67 12.06
N ALA A 423 -20.03 3.79 12.49
CA ALA A 423 -20.93 3.79 13.67
C ALA A 423 -22.19 2.91 13.49
N ARG A 424 -22.58 2.61 12.24
CA ARG A 424 -23.70 1.71 11.94
C ARG A 424 -23.37 0.24 12.09
N GLN A 425 -22.13 -0.09 12.37
CA GLN A 425 -21.73 -1.46 12.68
C GLN A 425 -22.03 -1.75 14.15
N THR A 426 -22.83 -2.77 14.40
CA THR A 426 -22.99 -3.39 15.72
C THR A 426 -21.77 -4.26 15.98
N VAL A 427 -20.81 -3.72 16.69
CA VAL A 427 -19.66 -4.45 17.25
C VAL A 427 -19.97 -4.79 18.69
#